data_4ee88348cbf490c9d194843bff734ced
#
_entry.id   4ee88348cbf490c9d194843bff734ced
#
_cell.length_a   1.000
_cell.length_b   1.000
_cell.length_c   1.000
_cell.angle_alpha   90.00
_cell.angle_beta   90.00
_cell.angle_gamma   90.00
#
_symmetry.space_group_name_H-M   'P 1'
#
loop_
_entity.id
_entity.type
_entity.pdbx_description
1 polymer ?
#
loop_
_entity_poly.entity_id
_entity_poly.type
_entity_poly.pdbx_seq_one_letter_code
_entity_poly.pdbx_strand_id
1 'polypeptide(L)'
;MSIREECGVFGVLSEKPMDVAGISYYGLYALQHRGQESCGIVVGEDGLFFSHKDLGLVNEVFTKDILQQFPKGTMAVGHVRYGTTGATNRNNCQPIEVNHQKGRMALAHNGNLCNAEVLRNELELNGAIFHSTSDTETIAYIITKERLKTNSIEEALSRAMNVLEGAYSLVLMSPQKLICARDPYGFRPLCFGRRADGAYVVASESCALQAVGANFIRDVEPGEILVFSRDGMVSRREHCGTKKKHLCIFEYIYFSRPDSVIDGISVHKARLRAGEILAKTYPTEADIVIGVPDSGLDAALGYSQASGIPYGIGLIKNKYIGRTFISPGQDARIDQVKIKLSAVEESVKGKRVIMIDDSIVRGTTSGRIVKLLRDAGAKEIHVRISAPPFLHPCYYGTDIDSEDHLIACHHSEKEICQMIGADSLGYLPMESLRELSGNCYYCNACFSGAYPTEIPKDTGKNRFEQKLSEIHKINGEERSSKHENL
;
A
#
# COMPACT_ATOMS: atom_id res chain seq x y z
N MET A 1 15.95 -0.23 -5.12
CA MET A 1 14.49 -0.07 -5.31
C MET A 1 13.99 0.73 -4.16
N SER A 2 13.17 1.75 -4.39
CA SER A 2 12.37 2.38 -3.34
C SER A 2 11.36 1.37 -2.81
N ILE A 3 10.88 1.56 -1.57
CA ILE A 3 9.73 0.83 -1.05
C ILE A 3 8.61 0.91 -2.08
N ARG A 4 7.96 -0.23 -2.30
CA ARG A 4 6.91 -0.34 -3.27
C ARG A 4 5.56 -0.16 -2.56
N GLU A 5 4.62 0.38 -3.29
CA GLU A 5 3.34 0.88 -2.81
C GLU A 5 2.37 -0.26 -2.48
N GLU A 6 1.25 0.08 -1.93
CA GLU A 6 0.22 -0.84 -1.48
C GLU A 6 -1.05 -0.71 -2.30
N CYS A 7 -1.90 -1.74 -2.24
CA CYS A 7 -3.17 -1.77 -2.95
C CYS A 7 -4.13 -0.64 -2.52
N GLY A 8 -5.08 -0.31 -3.40
CA GLY A 8 -6.20 0.57 -3.09
C GLY A 8 -7.53 -0.09 -3.44
N VAL A 9 -8.50 0.00 -2.52
CA VAL A 9 -9.87 -0.50 -2.71
C VAL A 9 -10.86 0.64 -2.84
N PHE A 10 -11.90 0.42 -3.64
CA PHE A 10 -12.99 1.37 -3.87
C PHE A 10 -14.31 0.64 -3.98
N GLY A 11 -15.40 1.25 -3.50
CA GLY A 11 -16.75 0.74 -3.64
C GLY A 11 -17.75 1.87 -3.73
N VAL A 12 -18.82 1.67 -4.51
CA VAL A 12 -19.93 2.61 -4.60
C VAL A 12 -21.26 1.86 -4.62
N LEU A 13 -22.27 2.40 -3.90
CA LEU A 13 -23.65 1.92 -3.93
C LEU A 13 -24.59 3.10 -4.10
N SER A 14 -25.48 3.00 -5.09
CA SER A 14 -26.53 3.95 -5.39
C SER A 14 -27.91 3.28 -5.29
N GLU A 15 -28.90 4.05 -4.88
CA GLU A 15 -30.30 3.59 -4.87
C GLU A 15 -30.87 3.37 -6.29
N LYS A 16 -30.36 4.12 -7.26
CA LYS A 16 -30.79 4.08 -8.67
C LYS A 16 -29.63 3.72 -9.60
N PRO A 17 -29.89 3.03 -10.71
CA PRO A 17 -28.86 2.78 -11.71
C PRO A 17 -28.24 4.08 -12.22
N MET A 18 -26.90 4.15 -12.17
CA MET A 18 -26.11 5.29 -12.62
C MET A 18 -24.76 4.82 -13.19
N ASP A 19 -23.92 5.73 -13.65
CA ASP A 19 -22.57 5.41 -14.13
C ASP A 19 -21.60 5.13 -12.93
N VAL A 20 -21.82 3.98 -12.28
CA VAL A 20 -20.96 3.54 -11.17
C VAL A 20 -19.56 3.12 -11.65
N ALA A 21 -19.42 2.71 -12.93
CA ALA A 21 -18.13 2.41 -13.53
C ALA A 21 -17.28 3.67 -13.65
N GLY A 22 -17.83 4.77 -14.16
CA GLY A 22 -17.14 6.07 -14.26
C GLY A 22 -16.77 6.65 -12.89
N ILE A 23 -17.66 6.52 -11.90
CA ILE A 23 -17.35 6.92 -10.52
C ILE A 23 -16.18 6.10 -9.98
N SER A 24 -16.19 4.77 -10.18
CA SER A 24 -15.11 3.88 -9.74
C SER A 24 -13.80 4.18 -10.46
N TYR A 25 -13.84 4.48 -11.76
CA TYR A 25 -12.67 4.92 -12.52
C TYR A 25 -11.98 6.13 -11.88
N TYR A 26 -12.72 7.20 -11.56
CA TYR A 26 -12.15 8.38 -10.92
C TYR A 26 -11.66 8.11 -9.50
N GLY A 27 -12.37 7.27 -8.74
CA GLY A 27 -11.94 6.84 -7.41
C GLY A 27 -10.63 6.05 -7.45
N LEU A 28 -10.51 5.09 -8.37
CA LEU A 28 -9.29 4.31 -8.57
C LEU A 28 -8.14 5.17 -9.12
N TYR A 29 -8.42 6.12 -10.01
CA TYR A 29 -7.42 7.05 -10.52
C TYR A 29 -6.84 7.92 -9.40
N ALA A 30 -7.68 8.36 -8.44
CA ALA A 30 -7.22 9.06 -7.25
C ALA A 30 -6.36 8.18 -6.32
N LEU A 31 -6.56 6.85 -6.36
CA LEU A 31 -5.78 5.84 -5.61
C LEU A 31 -4.60 5.25 -6.41
N GLN A 32 -4.31 5.74 -7.63
CA GLN A 32 -3.29 5.17 -8.51
C GLN A 32 -1.89 5.14 -7.88
N HIS A 33 -1.59 6.05 -6.96
CA HIS A 33 -0.33 6.08 -6.21
C HIS A 33 -0.14 4.82 -5.34
N ARG A 34 -1.23 4.14 -4.94
CA ARG A 34 -1.18 2.91 -4.14
C ARG A 34 -0.90 1.66 -4.99
N GLY A 35 -1.37 1.60 -6.23
CA GLY A 35 -1.20 0.43 -7.08
C GLY A 35 -1.03 0.78 -8.55
N GLN A 36 0.02 0.25 -9.20
CA GLN A 36 0.41 0.58 -10.57
C GLN A 36 0.64 -0.65 -11.46
N GLU A 37 0.38 -1.86 -10.96
CA GLU A 37 0.60 -3.10 -11.73
C GLU A 37 -0.65 -3.56 -12.46
N SER A 38 -1.80 -3.47 -11.82
CA SER A 38 -3.07 -3.85 -12.40
C SER A 38 -4.23 -3.11 -11.74
N CYS A 39 -5.34 -3.06 -12.43
CA CYS A 39 -6.57 -2.53 -11.88
C CYS A 39 -7.79 -3.29 -12.43
N GLY A 40 -8.92 -3.15 -11.73
CA GLY A 40 -10.17 -3.78 -12.12
C GLY A 40 -11.39 -3.11 -11.52
N ILE A 41 -12.50 -3.24 -12.23
CA ILE A 41 -13.82 -2.79 -11.79
C ILE A 41 -14.82 -3.91 -12.06
N VAL A 42 -15.68 -4.18 -11.08
CA VAL A 42 -16.86 -5.04 -11.22
C VAL A 42 -18.09 -4.20 -10.93
N VAL A 43 -19.02 -4.13 -11.89
CA VAL A 43 -20.31 -3.43 -11.79
C VAL A 43 -21.41 -4.43 -11.52
N GLY A 44 -22.26 -4.14 -10.55
CA GLY A 44 -23.47 -4.90 -10.23
C GLY A 44 -24.72 -4.20 -10.75
N GLU A 45 -25.50 -4.92 -11.58
CA GLU A 45 -26.79 -4.47 -12.07
C GLU A 45 -27.78 -5.63 -12.09
N ASP A 46 -28.89 -5.46 -11.37
CA ASP A 46 -29.97 -6.43 -11.25
C ASP A 46 -29.51 -7.88 -10.97
N GLY A 47 -28.52 -8.02 -10.07
CA GLY A 47 -27.94 -9.29 -9.67
C GLY A 47 -26.91 -9.87 -10.65
N LEU A 48 -26.68 -9.24 -11.79
CA LEU A 48 -25.61 -9.60 -12.73
C LEU A 48 -24.34 -8.79 -12.42
N PHE A 49 -23.17 -9.38 -12.70
CA PHE A 49 -21.87 -8.72 -12.57
C PHE A 49 -21.23 -8.58 -13.95
N PHE A 50 -20.73 -7.37 -14.19
CA PHE A 50 -19.98 -7.01 -15.39
C PHE A 50 -18.60 -6.55 -14.96
N SER A 51 -17.57 -7.19 -15.46
CA SER A 51 -16.21 -6.93 -15.00
C SER A 51 -15.24 -6.64 -16.13
N HIS A 52 -14.30 -5.77 -15.85
CA HIS A 52 -13.09 -5.61 -16.63
C HIS A 52 -11.91 -5.40 -15.69
N LYS A 53 -10.82 -6.14 -15.92
CA LYS A 53 -9.57 -6.05 -15.15
C LYS A 53 -8.39 -6.48 -16.00
N ASP A 54 -7.30 -5.76 -15.90
CA ASP A 54 -6.07 -6.07 -16.63
C ASP A 54 -4.83 -5.50 -15.93
N LEU A 55 -3.67 -5.87 -16.47
CA LEU A 55 -2.39 -5.29 -16.10
C LEU A 55 -2.27 -3.89 -16.71
N GLY A 56 -1.74 -2.93 -15.95
CA GLY A 56 -1.53 -1.55 -16.36
C GLY A 56 -2.15 -0.52 -15.41
N LEU A 57 -1.98 0.74 -15.75
CA LEU A 57 -2.55 1.87 -15.02
C LEU A 57 -4.06 2.01 -15.31
N VAL A 58 -4.76 2.68 -14.42
CA VAL A 58 -6.23 2.87 -14.54
C VAL A 58 -6.63 3.50 -15.88
N ASN A 59 -5.89 4.49 -16.35
CA ASN A 59 -6.16 5.15 -17.63
C ASN A 59 -5.73 4.33 -18.86
N GLU A 60 -4.87 3.34 -18.70
CA GLU A 60 -4.46 2.42 -19.76
C GLU A 60 -5.47 1.27 -19.91
N VAL A 61 -5.94 0.73 -18.78
CA VAL A 61 -6.88 -0.40 -18.74
C VAL A 61 -8.31 0.06 -19.05
N PHE A 62 -8.73 1.18 -18.48
CA PHE A 62 -10.10 1.70 -18.64
C PHE A 62 -10.12 2.84 -19.68
N THR A 63 -10.02 2.46 -20.94
CA THR A 63 -10.26 3.39 -22.05
C THR A 63 -11.72 3.81 -22.11
N LYS A 64 -12.03 4.87 -22.88
CA LYS A 64 -13.39 5.34 -23.08
C LYS A 64 -14.31 4.21 -23.61
N ASP A 65 -13.80 3.41 -24.55
CA ASP A 65 -14.56 2.32 -25.16
C ASP A 65 -14.87 1.20 -24.14
N ILE A 66 -13.94 0.88 -23.27
CA ILE A 66 -14.16 -0.10 -22.18
C ILE A 66 -15.17 0.43 -21.17
N LEU A 67 -15.06 1.70 -20.75
CA LEU A 67 -16.02 2.29 -19.81
C LEU A 67 -17.45 2.33 -20.37
N GLN A 68 -17.60 2.55 -21.68
CA GLN A 68 -18.91 2.54 -22.35
C GLN A 68 -19.56 1.16 -22.45
N GLN A 69 -18.80 0.06 -22.29
CA GLN A 69 -19.34 -1.30 -22.29
C GLN A 69 -20.01 -1.67 -20.96
N PHE A 70 -19.72 -0.94 -19.89
CA PHE A 70 -20.41 -1.18 -18.62
C PHE A 70 -21.85 -0.69 -18.68
N PRO A 71 -22.81 -1.44 -18.12
CA PRO A 71 -24.16 -0.95 -17.92
C PRO A 71 -24.21 0.15 -16.87
N LYS A 72 -25.26 0.94 -16.86
CA LYS A 72 -25.60 1.72 -15.67
C LYS A 72 -25.98 0.74 -14.58
N GLY A 73 -25.24 0.76 -13.48
CA GLY A 73 -25.43 -0.16 -12.36
C GLY A 73 -25.79 0.55 -11.07
N THR A 74 -26.15 -0.23 -10.08
CA THR A 74 -26.43 0.29 -8.72
C THR A 74 -25.24 0.15 -7.80
N MET A 75 -24.27 -0.71 -8.11
CA MET A 75 -23.08 -0.96 -7.30
C MET A 75 -21.85 -1.16 -8.17
N ALA A 76 -20.69 -0.80 -7.63
CA ALA A 76 -19.42 -1.26 -8.19
C ALA A 76 -18.38 -1.44 -7.10
N VAL A 77 -17.45 -2.36 -7.36
CA VAL A 77 -16.21 -2.56 -6.57
C VAL A 77 -15.03 -2.41 -7.49
N GLY A 78 -14.03 -1.66 -7.06
CA GLY A 78 -12.82 -1.41 -7.81
C GLY A 78 -11.55 -1.67 -6.98
N HIS A 79 -10.46 -1.93 -7.69
CA HIS A 79 -9.16 -2.22 -7.10
C HIS A 79 -8.02 -1.67 -7.96
N VAL A 80 -7.00 -1.13 -7.32
CA VAL A 80 -5.66 -0.92 -7.90
C VAL A 80 -4.67 -1.77 -7.13
N ARG A 81 -3.89 -2.57 -7.86
CA ARG A 81 -2.98 -3.56 -7.25
C ARG A 81 -1.54 -3.11 -7.32
N TYR A 82 -0.86 -3.35 -6.22
CA TYR A 82 0.57 -3.56 -6.19
C TYR A 82 0.85 -5.00 -5.72
N GLY A 83 1.78 -5.73 -6.39
CA GLY A 83 2.04 -7.13 -6.09
C GLY A 83 2.91 -7.29 -4.86
N THR A 84 2.31 -7.45 -3.69
CA THR A 84 2.99 -7.84 -2.44
C THR A 84 3.04 -9.35 -2.29
N THR A 85 1.95 -10.03 -2.63
CA THR A 85 1.82 -11.50 -2.63
C THR A 85 1.30 -11.96 -3.97
N GLY A 86 1.93 -12.98 -4.55
CA GLY A 86 1.59 -13.55 -5.84
C GLY A 86 2.22 -12.83 -7.04
N ALA A 87 2.40 -13.58 -8.14
CA ALA A 87 3.01 -13.07 -9.37
C ALA A 87 2.20 -11.96 -10.03
N THR A 88 2.88 -11.08 -10.77
CA THR A 88 2.25 -10.09 -11.64
C THR A 88 1.68 -10.79 -12.87
N ASN A 89 0.42 -11.24 -12.76
CA ASN A 89 -0.33 -11.86 -13.84
C ASN A 89 -1.82 -11.49 -13.75
N ARG A 90 -2.56 -11.73 -14.84
CA ARG A 90 -3.99 -11.40 -14.93
C ARG A 90 -4.85 -12.15 -13.91
N ASN A 91 -4.45 -13.34 -13.49
CA ASN A 91 -5.23 -14.14 -12.52
C ASN A 91 -5.23 -13.50 -11.13
N ASN A 92 -4.20 -12.70 -10.82
CA ASN A 92 -4.08 -11.97 -9.55
C ASN A 92 -4.72 -10.58 -9.58
N CYS A 93 -5.29 -10.14 -10.74
CA CYS A 93 -6.02 -8.89 -10.82
C CYS A 93 -7.32 -8.97 -10.01
N GLN A 94 -7.57 -7.95 -9.22
CA GLN A 94 -8.78 -7.81 -8.41
C GLN A 94 -9.73 -6.78 -9.03
N PRO A 95 -11.04 -6.80 -8.71
CA PRO A 95 -11.73 -7.68 -7.74
C PRO A 95 -11.76 -9.16 -8.16
N ILE A 96 -11.75 -10.08 -7.18
CA ILE A 96 -11.95 -11.49 -7.41
C ILE A 96 -13.45 -11.78 -7.40
N GLU A 97 -13.93 -12.44 -8.44
CA GLU A 97 -15.33 -12.82 -8.59
C GLU A 97 -15.51 -14.31 -8.26
N VAL A 98 -16.52 -14.60 -7.45
CA VAL A 98 -16.85 -15.97 -7.03
C VAL A 98 -18.34 -16.22 -7.22
N ASN A 99 -18.65 -17.33 -7.88
CA ASN A 99 -20.00 -17.88 -7.95
C ASN A 99 -20.10 -19.09 -7.01
N HIS A 100 -21.10 -19.10 -6.15
CA HIS A 100 -21.34 -20.18 -5.19
C HIS A 100 -22.82 -20.48 -5.05
N GLN A 101 -23.16 -21.59 -4.39
CA GLN A 101 -24.55 -22.08 -4.30
C GLN A 101 -25.57 -21.01 -3.81
N LYS A 102 -25.18 -20.12 -2.93
CA LYS A 102 -26.06 -19.06 -2.38
C LYS A 102 -25.93 -17.70 -3.09
N GLY A 103 -25.36 -17.66 -4.30
CA GLY A 103 -25.24 -16.46 -5.11
C GLY A 103 -23.83 -16.20 -5.64
N ARG A 104 -23.48 -14.94 -5.77
CA ARG A 104 -22.17 -14.49 -6.24
C ARG A 104 -21.63 -13.36 -5.37
N MET A 105 -20.34 -13.16 -5.41
CA MET A 105 -19.68 -12.01 -4.80
C MET A 105 -18.50 -11.54 -5.64
N ALA A 106 -18.17 -10.25 -5.52
CA ALA A 106 -16.92 -9.67 -5.98
C ALA A 106 -16.18 -9.07 -4.76
N LEU A 107 -14.89 -9.33 -4.63
CA LEU A 107 -14.07 -8.98 -3.47
C LEU A 107 -12.82 -8.24 -3.89
N ALA A 108 -12.58 -7.07 -3.31
CA ALA A 108 -11.33 -6.32 -3.37
C ALA A 108 -10.67 -6.28 -1.98
N HIS A 109 -9.36 -6.44 -1.94
CA HIS A 109 -8.55 -6.54 -0.72
C HIS A 109 -7.32 -5.62 -0.80
N ASN A 110 -7.10 -4.86 0.25
CA ASN A 110 -5.86 -4.15 0.52
C ASN A 110 -5.26 -4.67 1.82
N GLY A 111 -4.07 -5.25 1.76
CA GLY A 111 -3.34 -5.82 2.87
C GLY A 111 -2.64 -7.13 2.52
N ASN A 112 -2.30 -7.91 3.55
CA ASN A 112 -1.70 -9.23 3.42
C ASN A 112 -2.02 -10.07 4.66
N LEU A 113 -2.48 -11.31 4.45
CA LEU A 113 -2.73 -12.26 5.53
C LEU A 113 -1.44 -12.96 5.96
N CYS A 114 -1.18 -12.97 7.26
CA CYS A 114 -0.05 -13.72 7.84
C CYS A 114 -0.26 -15.23 7.79
N ASN A 115 -1.52 -15.69 7.82
CA ASN A 115 -1.85 -17.12 7.82
C ASN A 115 -2.43 -17.60 6.47
N ALA A 116 -2.25 -16.83 5.39
CA ALA A 116 -2.81 -17.16 4.07
C ALA A 116 -2.44 -18.56 3.59
N GLU A 117 -1.17 -18.96 3.74
CA GLU A 117 -0.65 -20.24 3.27
C GLU A 117 -1.23 -21.42 4.06
N VAL A 118 -1.31 -21.27 5.39
CA VAL A 118 -1.91 -22.28 6.27
C VAL A 118 -3.38 -22.52 5.88
N LEU A 119 -4.15 -21.45 5.72
CA LEU A 119 -5.54 -21.52 5.31
C LEU A 119 -5.71 -22.09 3.91
N ARG A 120 -4.83 -21.69 2.98
CA ARG A 120 -4.83 -22.22 1.60
C ARG A 120 -4.56 -23.73 1.57
N ASN A 121 -3.55 -24.19 2.27
CA ASN A 121 -3.19 -25.61 2.36
C ASN A 121 -4.37 -26.43 2.94
N GLU A 122 -5.03 -25.95 3.99
CA GLU A 122 -6.22 -26.60 4.54
C GLU A 122 -7.36 -26.69 3.49
N LEU A 123 -7.60 -25.60 2.76
CA LEU A 123 -8.63 -25.55 1.71
C LEU A 123 -8.31 -26.51 0.56
N GLU A 124 -7.06 -26.53 0.07
CA GLU A 124 -6.61 -27.44 -1.02
C GLU A 124 -6.74 -28.91 -0.62
N LEU A 125 -6.38 -29.28 0.62
CA LEU A 125 -6.57 -30.62 1.16
C LEU A 125 -8.05 -31.02 1.24
N ASN A 126 -8.96 -30.05 1.33
CA ASN A 126 -10.41 -30.25 1.29
C ASN A 126 -11.00 -30.09 -0.13
N GLY A 127 -10.16 -30.08 -1.18
CA GLY A 127 -10.58 -30.09 -2.58
C GLY A 127 -10.84 -28.71 -3.20
N ALA A 128 -10.42 -27.61 -2.56
CA ALA A 128 -10.50 -26.28 -3.17
C ALA A 128 -9.51 -26.17 -4.35
N ILE A 129 -9.96 -25.56 -5.44
CA ILE A 129 -9.17 -25.33 -6.65
C ILE A 129 -8.93 -23.84 -6.79
N PHE A 130 -7.67 -23.43 -6.66
CA PHE A 130 -7.28 -22.02 -6.76
C PHE A 130 -6.86 -21.67 -8.20
N HIS A 131 -7.24 -20.46 -8.63
CA HIS A 131 -6.92 -19.91 -9.95
C HIS A 131 -5.86 -18.81 -9.88
N SER A 132 -5.59 -18.31 -8.68
CA SER A 132 -4.61 -17.25 -8.41
C SER A 132 -3.64 -17.67 -7.31
N THR A 133 -2.55 -16.90 -7.17
CA THR A 133 -1.61 -17.03 -6.05
C THR A 133 -1.85 -15.96 -4.98
N SER A 134 -2.90 -15.15 -5.13
CA SER A 134 -3.28 -14.10 -4.21
C SER A 134 -3.95 -14.66 -2.94
N ASP A 135 -3.61 -14.12 -1.79
CA ASP A 135 -4.30 -14.37 -0.51
C ASP A 135 -5.78 -13.93 -0.53
N THR A 136 -6.14 -13.00 -1.40
CA THR A 136 -7.53 -12.56 -1.61
C THR A 136 -8.45 -13.71 -2.03
N GLU A 137 -7.95 -14.66 -2.82
CA GLU A 137 -8.72 -15.84 -3.18
C GLU A 137 -8.93 -16.75 -1.97
N THR A 138 -7.95 -16.87 -1.09
CA THR A 138 -8.10 -17.57 0.20
C THR A 138 -9.19 -16.93 1.05
N ILE A 139 -9.20 -15.59 1.16
CA ILE A 139 -10.27 -14.85 1.86
C ILE A 139 -11.64 -15.17 1.25
N ALA A 140 -11.75 -15.16 -0.09
CA ALA A 140 -12.99 -15.44 -0.79
C ALA A 140 -13.50 -16.87 -0.51
N TYR A 141 -12.60 -17.86 -0.46
CA TYR A 141 -12.95 -19.24 -0.09
C TYR A 141 -13.46 -19.35 1.36
N ILE A 142 -12.79 -18.71 2.32
CA ILE A 142 -13.21 -18.74 3.73
C ILE A 142 -14.59 -18.08 3.89
N ILE A 143 -14.80 -16.90 3.28
CA ILE A 143 -16.13 -16.25 3.31
C ILE A 143 -17.19 -17.16 2.68
N THR A 144 -16.90 -17.82 1.55
CA THR A 144 -17.83 -18.73 0.88
C THR A 144 -18.14 -19.95 1.75
N LYS A 145 -17.13 -20.57 2.38
CA LYS A 145 -17.29 -21.70 3.31
C LYS A 145 -18.24 -21.34 4.47
N GLU A 146 -18.07 -20.15 5.05
CA GLU A 146 -18.96 -19.68 6.11
C GLU A 146 -20.33 -19.25 5.57
N ARG A 147 -20.42 -18.71 4.35
CA ARG A 147 -21.70 -18.34 3.73
C ARG A 147 -22.62 -19.53 3.52
N LEU A 148 -22.09 -20.71 3.25
CA LEU A 148 -22.90 -21.94 3.14
C LEU A 148 -23.62 -22.30 4.45
N LYS A 149 -23.04 -21.91 5.61
CA LYS A 149 -23.55 -22.20 6.96
C LYS A 149 -24.36 -21.04 7.56
N THR A 150 -24.38 -19.87 6.95
CA THR A 150 -25.02 -18.65 7.47
C THR A 150 -26.18 -18.18 6.59
N ASN A 151 -27.03 -17.32 7.16
CA ASN A 151 -28.18 -16.78 6.44
C ASN A 151 -27.85 -15.51 5.63
N SER A 152 -26.80 -14.80 6.01
CA SER A 152 -26.37 -13.57 5.34
C SER A 152 -24.87 -13.56 5.06
N ILE A 153 -24.43 -12.72 4.10
CA ILE A 153 -23.02 -12.62 3.74
C ILE A 153 -22.23 -11.83 4.78
N GLU A 154 -22.83 -10.86 5.43
CA GLU A 154 -22.22 -10.11 6.54
C GLU A 154 -21.97 -10.99 7.77
N GLU A 155 -22.85 -11.97 8.04
CA GLU A 155 -22.62 -12.97 9.09
C GLU A 155 -21.46 -13.90 8.69
N ALA A 156 -21.43 -14.33 7.41
CA ALA A 156 -20.33 -15.14 6.89
C ALA A 156 -18.98 -14.41 7.01
N LEU A 157 -18.95 -13.12 6.66
CA LEU A 157 -17.77 -12.28 6.79
C LEU A 157 -17.35 -12.13 8.26
N SER A 158 -18.29 -11.88 9.18
CA SER A 158 -18.00 -11.83 10.62
C SER A 158 -17.40 -13.13 11.14
N ARG A 159 -17.89 -14.30 10.68
CA ARG A 159 -17.29 -15.59 11.04
C ARG A 159 -15.91 -15.79 10.42
N ALA A 160 -15.73 -15.38 9.17
CA ALA A 160 -14.43 -15.42 8.49
C ALA A 160 -13.37 -14.59 9.24
N MET A 161 -13.73 -13.42 9.79
CA MET A 161 -12.83 -12.57 10.56
C MET A 161 -12.27 -13.24 11.85
N ASN A 162 -12.88 -14.32 12.33
CA ASN A 162 -12.32 -15.07 13.47
C ASN A 162 -11.12 -15.96 13.12
N VAL A 163 -10.92 -16.25 11.83
CA VAL A 163 -9.84 -17.13 11.35
C VAL A 163 -8.83 -16.42 10.47
N LEU A 164 -9.18 -15.25 9.93
CA LEU A 164 -8.27 -14.44 9.15
C LEU A 164 -7.31 -13.68 10.07
N GLU A 165 -6.00 -13.86 9.88
CA GLU A 165 -4.96 -13.14 10.62
C GLU A 165 -4.10 -12.32 9.68
N GLY A 166 -3.79 -11.09 10.07
CA GLY A 166 -2.99 -10.15 9.28
C GLY A 166 -3.74 -8.87 8.95
N ALA A 167 -3.27 -8.19 7.91
CA ALA A 167 -3.82 -6.92 7.48
C ALA A 167 -4.86 -7.13 6.38
N TYR A 168 -6.05 -6.56 6.55
CA TYR A 168 -7.05 -6.51 5.48
C TYR A 168 -8.02 -5.34 5.62
N SER A 169 -8.15 -4.58 4.55
CA SER A 169 -9.28 -3.71 4.27
C SER A 169 -10.02 -4.28 3.06
N LEU A 170 -11.25 -4.71 3.27
CA LEU A 170 -12.05 -5.43 2.29
C LEU A 170 -13.19 -4.56 1.78
N VAL A 171 -13.45 -4.62 0.46
CA VAL A 171 -14.69 -4.16 -0.15
C VAL A 171 -15.29 -5.31 -0.93
N LEU A 172 -16.50 -5.70 -0.55
CA LEU A 172 -17.21 -6.85 -1.08
C LEU A 172 -18.56 -6.42 -1.63
N MET A 173 -18.91 -6.92 -2.79
CA MET A 173 -20.22 -6.75 -3.41
C MET A 173 -20.94 -8.11 -3.52
N SER A 174 -22.17 -8.18 -3.06
CA SER A 174 -23.13 -9.23 -3.37
C SER A 174 -24.21 -8.66 -4.30
N PRO A 175 -25.17 -9.47 -4.81
CA PRO A 175 -26.21 -8.95 -5.70
C PRO A 175 -27.03 -7.78 -5.16
N GLN A 176 -27.09 -7.59 -3.85
CA GLN A 176 -27.95 -6.59 -3.20
C GLN A 176 -27.24 -5.68 -2.19
N LYS A 177 -25.99 -5.96 -1.85
CA LYS A 177 -25.28 -5.28 -0.77
C LYS A 177 -23.85 -4.94 -1.18
N LEU A 178 -23.42 -3.75 -0.85
CA LEU A 178 -22.01 -3.38 -0.76
C LEU A 178 -21.60 -3.50 0.70
N ILE A 179 -20.49 -4.19 0.98
CA ILE A 179 -20.02 -4.45 2.33
C ILE A 179 -18.56 -4.06 2.39
N CYS A 180 -18.14 -3.42 3.45
CA CYS A 180 -16.72 -3.22 3.71
C CYS A 180 -16.38 -3.68 5.13
N ALA A 181 -15.15 -4.14 5.31
CA ALA A 181 -14.62 -4.55 6.61
C ALA A 181 -13.17 -4.16 6.75
N ARG A 182 -12.79 -3.81 7.98
CA ARG A 182 -11.40 -3.52 8.35
C ARG A 182 -10.95 -4.53 9.39
N ASP A 183 -9.72 -5.03 9.29
CA ASP A 183 -9.19 -5.99 10.27
C ASP A 183 -9.24 -5.43 11.71
N PRO A 184 -9.25 -6.31 12.75
CA PRO A 184 -9.38 -5.87 14.15
C PRO A 184 -8.22 -5.02 14.66
N TYR A 185 -7.05 -5.06 14.00
CA TYR A 185 -5.92 -4.18 14.32
C TYR A 185 -6.00 -2.84 13.57
N GLY A 186 -6.73 -2.80 12.43
CA GLY A 186 -6.85 -1.64 11.56
C GLY A 186 -5.53 -1.28 10.87
N PHE A 187 -4.79 -2.29 10.40
CA PHE A 187 -3.49 -2.07 9.75
C PHE A 187 -3.56 -1.16 8.54
N ARG A 188 -4.61 -1.32 7.70
CA ARG A 188 -4.79 -0.53 6.50
C ARG A 188 -5.94 0.47 6.66
N PRO A 189 -5.84 1.65 6.05
CA PRO A 189 -6.90 2.63 6.12
C PRO A 189 -8.12 2.17 5.30
N LEU A 190 -9.30 2.57 5.76
CA LEU A 190 -10.57 2.41 5.07
C LEU A 190 -11.53 3.48 5.58
N CYS A 191 -12.17 4.21 4.67
CA CYS A 191 -13.11 5.26 5.01
C CYS A 191 -14.34 5.21 4.10
N PHE A 192 -15.39 5.91 4.49
CA PHE A 192 -16.58 6.05 3.67
C PHE A 192 -17.16 7.45 3.72
N GLY A 193 -17.95 7.75 2.71
CA GLY A 193 -18.64 9.00 2.54
C GLY A 193 -19.94 8.87 1.77
N ARG A 194 -20.60 9.98 1.55
CA ARG A 194 -21.86 10.04 0.81
C ARG A 194 -21.83 11.19 -0.21
N ARG A 195 -22.23 10.91 -1.41
CA ARG A 195 -22.37 11.88 -2.48
C ARG A 195 -23.67 12.68 -2.33
N ALA A 196 -23.76 13.84 -2.99
CA ALA A 196 -24.96 14.65 -3.00
C ALA A 196 -26.19 13.96 -3.62
N ASP A 197 -25.96 13.00 -4.52
CA ASP A 197 -27.00 12.18 -5.14
C ASP A 197 -27.48 11.01 -4.25
N GLY A 198 -26.93 10.90 -3.02
CA GLY A 198 -27.27 9.89 -2.03
C GLY A 198 -26.41 8.63 -2.07
N ALA A 199 -25.58 8.44 -3.09
CA ALA A 199 -24.74 7.25 -3.20
C ALA A 199 -23.69 7.18 -2.08
N TYR A 200 -23.55 5.99 -1.48
CA TYR A 200 -22.48 5.68 -0.56
C TYR A 200 -21.20 5.34 -1.32
N VAL A 201 -20.07 5.81 -0.83
CA VAL A 201 -18.74 5.54 -1.38
C VAL A 201 -17.82 5.05 -0.27
N VAL A 202 -17.07 4.00 -0.53
CA VAL A 202 -16.05 3.42 0.35
C VAL A 202 -14.70 3.49 -0.38
N ALA A 203 -13.64 3.87 0.31
CA ALA A 203 -12.31 3.94 -0.30
C ALA A 203 -11.20 3.72 0.74
N SER A 204 -10.03 3.32 0.27
CA SER A 204 -8.82 3.23 1.11
C SER A 204 -8.44 4.58 1.71
N GLU A 205 -8.63 5.69 0.97
CA GLU A 205 -8.24 7.03 1.40
C GLU A 205 -9.33 8.07 1.13
N SER A 206 -9.38 9.11 1.99
CA SER A 206 -10.34 10.21 1.88
C SER A 206 -10.17 11.05 0.61
N CYS A 207 -8.97 11.12 0.03
CA CYS A 207 -8.72 11.79 -1.25
C CYS A 207 -9.55 11.18 -2.41
N ALA A 208 -9.81 9.88 -2.37
CA ALA A 208 -10.65 9.22 -3.37
C ALA A 208 -12.14 9.56 -3.21
N LEU A 209 -12.62 9.74 -1.97
CA LEU A 209 -13.96 10.26 -1.72
C LEU A 209 -14.13 11.67 -2.31
N GLN A 210 -13.16 12.53 -2.06
CA GLN A 210 -13.15 13.91 -2.57
C GLN A 210 -13.15 13.93 -4.11
N ALA A 211 -12.33 13.06 -4.74
CA ALA A 211 -12.22 12.99 -6.19
C ALA A 211 -13.54 12.63 -6.89
N VAL A 212 -14.44 11.90 -6.22
CA VAL A 212 -15.75 11.53 -6.76
C VAL A 212 -16.89 12.38 -6.19
N GLY A 213 -16.60 13.48 -5.49
CA GLY A 213 -17.59 14.38 -4.93
C GLY A 213 -18.39 13.80 -3.76
N ALA A 214 -17.80 12.85 -3.01
CA ALA A 214 -18.42 12.33 -1.80
C ALA A 214 -17.91 13.08 -0.57
N ASN A 215 -18.84 13.51 0.29
CA ASN A 215 -18.53 14.08 1.58
C ASN A 215 -18.04 12.95 2.51
N PHE A 216 -16.86 13.13 3.09
CA PHE A 216 -16.30 12.21 4.09
C PHE A 216 -17.22 12.16 5.31
N ILE A 217 -17.57 10.95 5.76
CA ILE A 217 -18.36 10.75 6.98
C ILE A 217 -17.41 10.37 8.12
N ARG A 218 -16.67 9.28 7.98
CA ARG A 218 -15.65 8.83 8.93
C ARG A 218 -14.81 7.68 8.38
N ASP A 219 -13.75 7.36 9.08
CA ASP A 219 -13.04 6.11 8.91
C ASP A 219 -13.86 4.91 9.40
N VAL A 220 -13.63 3.74 8.79
CA VAL A 220 -14.14 2.45 9.28
C VAL A 220 -13.30 2.04 10.49
N GLU A 221 -13.92 1.70 11.60
CA GLU A 221 -13.20 1.34 12.81
C GLU A 221 -12.49 -0.03 12.65
N PRO A 222 -11.38 -0.25 13.36
CA PRO A 222 -10.76 -1.57 13.42
C PRO A 222 -11.76 -2.63 13.91
N GLY A 223 -11.94 -3.71 13.14
CA GLY A 223 -12.89 -4.78 13.42
C GLY A 223 -14.33 -4.48 12.99
N GLU A 224 -14.61 -3.34 12.38
CA GLU A 224 -15.96 -2.98 11.94
C GLU A 224 -16.29 -3.58 10.56
N ILE A 225 -17.54 -4.04 10.42
CA ILE A 225 -18.17 -4.39 9.15
C ILE A 225 -19.30 -3.40 8.89
N LEU A 226 -19.23 -2.66 7.79
CA LEU A 226 -20.30 -1.80 7.30
C LEU A 226 -21.04 -2.49 6.16
N VAL A 227 -22.34 -2.51 6.25
CA VAL A 227 -23.24 -3.08 5.24
C VAL A 227 -24.10 -1.96 4.67
N PHE A 228 -23.98 -1.71 3.38
CA PHE A 228 -24.79 -0.76 2.66
C PHE A 228 -25.76 -1.51 1.77
N SER A 229 -27.03 -1.14 1.82
CA SER A 229 -28.12 -1.71 1.03
C SER A 229 -29.13 -0.62 0.65
N ARG A 230 -30.19 -0.99 -0.06
CA ARG A 230 -31.31 -0.07 -0.33
C ARG A 230 -32.03 0.38 0.93
N ASP A 231 -31.97 -0.41 2.02
CA ASP A 231 -32.60 -0.09 3.31
C ASP A 231 -31.72 0.84 4.17
N GLY A 232 -30.56 1.25 3.67
CA GLY A 232 -29.61 2.11 4.35
C GLY A 232 -28.31 1.42 4.74
N MET A 233 -27.66 1.95 5.77
CA MET A 233 -26.37 1.49 6.28
C MET A 233 -26.53 0.84 7.65
N VAL A 234 -25.89 -0.32 7.86
CA VAL A 234 -25.81 -1.03 9.14
C VAL A 234 -24.34 -1.21 9.51
N SER A 235 -23.98 -0.88 10.74
CA SER A 235 -22.66 -1.13 11.32
C SER A 235 -22.72 -2.35 12.25
N ARG A 236 -21.82 -3.28 12.03
CA ARG A 236 -21.60 -4.47 12.87
C ARG A 236 -20.23 -4.34 13.54
N ARG A 237 -20.21 -4.46 14.87
CA ARG A 237 -19.06 -4.09 15.68
C ARG A 237 -18.56 -5.23 16.58
N GLU A 238 -18.94 -6.48 16.27
CA GLU A 238 -18.60 -7.66 17.09
C GLU A 238 -17.09 -7.87 17.26
N HIS A 239 -16.28 -7.41 16.29
CA HIS A 239 -14.83 -7.51 16.33
C HIS A 239 -14.13 -6.21 16.76
N CYS A 240 -14.88 -5.12 16.97
CA CYS A 240 -14.31 -3.85 17.42
C CYS A 240 -13.77 -3.96 18.84
N GLY A 241 -12.56 -3.41 19.07
CA GLY A 241 -11.95 -3.39 20.41
C GLY A 241 -11.42 -4.76 20.89
N THR A 242 -11.52 -5.83 20.09
CA THR A 242 -10.96 -7.15 20.44
C THR A 242 -9.43 -7.16 20.38
N LYS A 243 -8.83 -6.29 19.57
CA LYS A 243 -7.40 -6.08 19.45
C LYS A 243 -7.05 -4.60 19.64
N LYS A 244 -5.80 -4.32 20.05
CA LYS A 244 -5.29 -2.95 20.05
C LYS A 244 -5.08 -2.47 18.63
N LYS A 245 -5.37 -1.19 18.39
CA LYS A 245 -5.16 -0.57 17.06
C LYS A 245 -3.66 -0.56 16.72
N HIS A 246 -3.35 -0.91 15.46
CA HIS A 246 -1.99 -0.96 14.92
C HIS A 246 -1.96 -0.48 13.46
N LEU A 247 -2.52 0.73 13.20
CA LEU A 247 -2.39 1.33 11.87
C LEU A 247 -0.91 1.36 11.45
N CYS A 248 -0.61 0.95 10.24
CA CYS A 248 0.76 1.01 9.71
C CYS A 248 1.25 2.46 9.74
N ILE A 249 2.33 2.73 10.49
CA ILE A 249 2.88 4.09 10.60
C ILE A 249 3.38 4.61 9.24
N PHE A 250 3.73 3.71 8.34
CA PHE A 250 4.22 4.06 7.02
C PHE A 250 3.14 4.65 6.10
N GLU A 251 1.86 4.50 6.46
CA GLU A 251 0.77 5.25 5.81
C GLU A 251 0.96 6.76 5.97
N TYR A 252 1.39 7.23 7.14
CA TYR A 252 1.70 8.66 7.34
C TYR A 252 3.02 9.07 6.70
N ILE A 253 4.01 8.20 6.68
CA ILE A 253 5.36 8.52 6.18
C ILE A 253 5.37 8.57 4.65
N TYR A 254 4.78 7.56 3.97
CA TYR A 254 4.95 7.38 2.55
C TYR A 254 3.68 7.04 1.76
N PHE A 255 2.92 5.98 2.14
CA PHE A 255 1.91 5.40 1.24
C PHE A 255 0.79 6.34 0.88
N SER A 256 0.20 7.03 1.85
CA SER A 256 -0.98 7.83 1.64
C SER A 256 -0.66 9.19 1.04
N ARG A 257 -1.60 9.74 0.29
CA ARG A 257 -1.46 11.08 -0.26
C ARG A 257 -1.51 12.13 0.85
N PRO A 258 -0.75 13.24 0.73
CA PRO A 258 -0.72 14.30 1.75
C PRO A 258 -2.10 14.93 2.04
N ASP A 259 -2.97 14.99 1.04
CA ASP A 259 -4.33 15.52 1.15
C ASP A 259 -5.34 14.54 1.80
N SER A 260 -4.89 13.35 2.18
CA SER A 260 -5.71 12.38 2.92
C SER A 260 -5.73 12.63 4.42
N VAL A 261 -6.85 12.25 5.03
CA VAL A 261 -7.02 12.15 6.49
C VAL A 261 -7.27 10.68 6.82
N ILE A 262 -6.50 10.14 7.76
CA ILE A 262 -6.60 8.74 8.19
C ILE A 262 -6.75 8.71 9.70
N ASP A 263 -7.79 8.05 10.19
CA ASP A 263 -8.08 7.93 11.62
C ASP A 263 -8.06 9.29 12.35
N GLY A 264 -8.56 10.34 11.67
CA GLY A 264 -8.64 11.70 12.16
C GLY A 264 -7.36 12.52 12.05
N ILE A 265 -6.27 11.97 11.50
CA ILE A 265 -4.97 12.65 11.38
C ILE A 265 -4.69 12.99 9.91
N SER A 266 -4.35 14.26 9.66
CA SER A 266 -3.89 14.71 8.34
C SER A 266 -2.51 14.17 8.04
N VAL A 267 -2.35 13.47 6.91
CA VAL A 267 -1.06 12.95 6.43
C VAL A 267 -0.06 14.08 6.23
N HIS A 268 -0.50 15.21 5.64
CA HIS A 268 0.32 16.40 5.47
C HIS A 268 0.89 16.90 6.81
N LYS A 269 0.03 17.03 7.85
CA LYS A 269 0.48 17.49 9.18
C LYS A 269 1.45 16.50 9.82
N ALA A 270 1.23 15.19 9.66
CA ALA A 270 2.14 14.17 10.18
C ALA A 270 3.54 14.30 9.53
N ARG A 271 3.61 14.50 8.22
CA ARG A 271 4.88 14.68 7.50
C ARG A 271 5.57 16.01 7.86
N LEU A 272 4.83 17.11 7.99
CA LEU A 272 5.39 18.37 8.52
C LEU A 272 6.03 18.14 9.88
N ARG A 273 5.33 17.42 10.77
CA ARG A 273 5.84 17.10 12.11
C ARG A 273 7.12 16.27 12.08
N ALA A 274 7.23 15.30 11.17
CA ALA A 274 8.48 14.53 10.99
C ALA A 274 9.66 15.46 10.64
N GLY A 275 9.45 16.41 9.74
CA GLY A 275 10.45 17.42 9.38
C GLY A 275 10.86 18.31 10.54
N GLU A 276 9.91 18.79 11.34
CA GLU A 276 10.19 19.58 12.55
C GLU A 276 11.04 18.81 13.56
N ILE A 277 10.74 17.53 13.77
CA ILE A 277 11.50 16.67 14.68
C ILE A 277 12.92 16.47 14.16
N LEU A 278 13.09 16.20 12.87
CA LEU A 278 14.40 16.04 12.24
C LEU A 278 15.26 17.30 12.39
N ALA A 279 14.68 18.50 12.23
CA ALA A 279 15.39 19.76 12.40
C ALA A 279 15.87 19.96 13.85
N LYS A 280 15.08 19.55 14.83
CA LYS A 280 15.44 19.63 16.26
C LYS A 280 16.48 18.59 16.66
N THR A 281 16.37 17.37 16.11
CA THR A 281 17.28 16.25 16.43
C THR A 281 18.64 16.42 15.78
N TYR A 282 18.68 16.95 14.55
CA TYR A 282 19.91 17.10 13.77
C TYR A 282 20.06 18.54 13.29
N PRO A 283 20.32 19.50 14.19
CA PRO A 283 20.60 20.87 13.79
C PRO A 283 21.83 20.90 12.88
N THR A 284 21.68 21.50 11.70
CA THR A 284 22.71 21.46 10.65
C THR A 284 22.80 22.84 10.00
N GLU A 285 24.02 23.36 9.86
CA GLU A 285 24.24 24.56 9.08
C GLU A 285 24.15 24.27 7.59
N ALA A 286 23.21 24.89 6.92
CA ALA A 286 22.98 24.73 5.48
C ALA A 286 22.36 25.98 4.87
N ASP A 287 22.37 26.04 3.54
CA ASP A 287 21.91 27.20 2.79
C ASP A 287 20.50 26.98 2.22
N ILE A 288 20.08 25.71 2.10
CA ILE A 288 18.79 25.34 1.52
C ILE A 288 18.31 23.97 2.03
N VAL A 289 17.01 23.84 2.24
CA VAL A 289 16.32 22.55 2.46
C VAL A 289 15.57 22.17 1.21
N ILE A 290 15.72 20.93 0.74
CA ILE A 290 14.99 20.37 -0.39
C ILE A 290 14.34 19.05 -0.01
N GLY A 291 13.22 18.70 -0.66
CA GLY A 291 12.58 17.39 -0.52
C GLY A 291 12.77 16.55 -1.76
N VAL A 292 12.91 15.24 -1.57
CA VAL A 292 12.84 14.28 -2.69
C VAL A 292 11.37 14.12 -3.11
N PRO A 293 11.00 14.41 -4.36
CA PRO A 293 9.62 14.30 -4.81
C PRO A 293 9.14 12.84 -4.91
N ASP A 294 7.91 12.49 -4.47
CA ASP A 294 6.89 13.41 -3.93
C ASP A 294 6.84 13.34 -2.39
N SER A 295 7.31 12.24 -1.77
CA SER A 295 7.14 11.88 -0.35
C SER A 295 7.93 12.77 0.61
N GLY A 296 9.12 13.24 0.22
CA GLY A 296 9.98 14.07 1.06
C GLY A 296 9.58 15.56 1.13
N LEU A 297 8.62 16.02 0.30
CA LEU A 297 8.33 17.45 0.18
C LEU A 297 7.75 18.08 1.45
N ASP A 298 6.75 17.43 2.06
CA ASP A 298 6.11 17.95 3.26
C ASP A 298 7.08 17.95 4.46
N ALA A 299 7.85 16.88 4.62
CA ALA A 299 8.86 16.81 5.69
C ALA A 299 9.97 17.85 5.49
N ALA A 300 10.37 18.14 4.24
CA ALA A 300 11.32 19.21 3.94
C ALA A 300 10.75 20.60 4.30
N LEU A 301 9.47 20.82 4.03
CA LEU A 301 8.79 22.06 4.44
C LEU A 301 8.78 22.20 5.97
N GLY A 302 8.43 21.11 6.70
CA GLY A 302 8.44 21.11 8.17
C GLY A 302 9.83 21.34 8.75
N TYR A 303 10.86 20.75 8.15
CA TYR A 303 12.26 20.98 8.52
C TYR A 303 12.66 22.46 8.33
N SER A 304 12.33 23.03 7.17
CA SER A 304 12.61 24.43 6.87
C SER A 304 11.93 25.38 7.85
N GLN A 305 10.66 25.16 8.16
CA GLN A 305 9.90 25.98 9.12
C GLN A 305 10.51 25.95 10.53
N ALA A 306 10.99 24.78 10.96
CA ALA A 306 11.55 24.61 12.30
C ALA A 306 13.00 25.11 12.42
N SER A 307 13.81 24.98 11.36
CA SER A 307 15.21 25.37 11.34
C SER A 307 15.44 26.83 10.94
N GLY A 308 14.47 27.46 10.25
CA GLY A 308 14.61 28.77 9.63
C GLY A 308 15.44 28.78 8.33
N ILE A 309 15.94 27.62 7.88
CA ILE A 309 16.69 27.49 6.62
C ILE A 309 15.70 27.52 5.46
N PRO A 310 15.94 28.30 4.38
CA PRO A 310 15.01 28.43 3.28
C PRO A 310 14.68 27.09 2.61
N TYR A 311 13.38 26.85 2.34
CA TYR A 311 12.93 25.77 1.49
C TYR A 311 13.12 26.11 0.01
N GLY A 312 13.56 25.16 -0.80
CA GLY A 312 13.68 25.33 -2.24
C GLY A 312 13.42 24.05 -3.02
N ILE A 313 13.26 24.22 -4.33
CA ILE A 313 13.08 23.11 -5.27
C ILE A 313 14.48 22.74 -5.80
N GLY A 314 15.07 21.69 -5.24
CA GLY A 314 16.37 21.18 -5.70
C GLY A 314 16.25 20.00 -6.66
N LEU A 315 15.09 19.33 -6.69
CA LEU A 315 14.81 18.16 -7.52
C LEU A 315 13.45 18.29 -8.19
N ILE A 316 13.37 17.91 -9.46
CA ILE A 316 12.13 17.86 -10.24
C ILE A 316 11.89 16.44 -10.74
N LYS A 317 10.70 15.90 -10.47
CA LYS A 317 10.24 14.62 -11.00
C LYS A 317 9.56 14.84 -12.34
N ASN A 318 9.98 14.08 -13.35
CA ASN A 318 9.28 14.06 -14.63
C ASN A 318 7.94 13.31 -14.48
N LYS A 319 6.84 14.06 -14.51
CA LYS A 319 5.48 13.53 -14.33
C LYS A 319 4.96 12.73 -15.53
N TYR A 320 5.58 12.87 -16.70
CA TYR A 320 5.17 12.20 -17.93
C TYR A 320 5.78 10.80 -18.10
N ILE A 321 6.70 10.40 -17.24
CA ILE A 321 7.32 9.08 -17.26
C ILE A 321 6.66 8.20 -16.22
N GLY A 322 5.82 7.25 -16.69
CA GLY A 322 5.25 6.20 -15.86
C GLY A 322 6.29 5.21 -15.35
N ARG A 323 5.92 4.39 -14.35
CA ARG A 323 6.78 3.29 -13.84
C ARG A 323 6.90 2.13 -14.85
N THR A 324 6.01 2.04 -15.81
CA THR A 324 5.93 1.00 -16.85
C THR A 324 6.95 1.14 -17.97
N PHE A 325 7.78 2.18 -18.00
CA PHE A 325 8.83 2.29 -18.99
C PHE A 325 9.93 1.26 -18.72
N ILE A 326 9.76 0.07 -19.31
CA ILE A 326 10.71 -1.05 -19.22
C ILE A 326 11.66 -0.94 -20.41
N SER A 327 12.91 -0.53 -20.16
CA SER A 327 13.97 -0.67 -21.15
C SER A 327 14.70 -2.00 -20.95
N PRO A 328 14.95 -2.80 -21.98
CA PRO A 328 15.73 -4.03 -21.88
C PRO A 328 17.22 -3.70 -21.68
N GLY A 329 17.81 -4.16 -20.57
CA GLY A 329 19.24 -4.11 -20.28
C GLY A 329 19.63 -3.40 -18.97
N GLN A 330 20.79 -3.77 -18.40
CA GLN A 330 21.26 -3.18 -17.13
C GLN A 330 21.68 -1.72 -17.27
N ASP A 331 22.24 -1.32 -18.41
CA ASP A 331 22.63 0.07 -18.70
C ASP A 331 21.43 1.00 -18.86
N ALA A 332 20.31 0.50 -19.39
CA ALA A 332 19.06 1.22 -19.50
C ALA A 332 18.43 1.61 -18.16
N ARG A 333 18.74 0.88 -17.06
CA ARG A 333 18.28 1.24 -15.70
C ARG A 333 18.99 2.46 -15.13
N ILE A 334 20.20 2.74 -15.57
CA ILE A 334 20.99 3.92 -15.15
C ILE A 334 20.42 5.18 -15.78
N ASP A 335 20.06 5.13 -17.08
CA ASP A 335 19.46 6.25 -17.78
C ASP A 335 18.02 6.55 -17.33
N GLN A 336 17.28 5.53 -16.89
CA GLN A 336 15.91 5.71 -16.39
C GLN A 336 15.82 6.64 -15.17
N VAL A 337 16.79 6.62 -14.26
CA VAL A 337 16.77 7.52 -13.09
C VAL A 337 17.04 8.96 -13.50
N LYS A 338 17.97 9.20 -14.44
CA LYS A 338 18.26 10.54 -14.98
C LYS A 338 17.06 11.16 -15.68
N ILE A 339 16.29 10.34 -16.41
CA ILE A 339 15.09 10.81 -17.11
C ILE A 339 13.94 11.09 -16.13
N LYS A 340 13.89 10.36 -15.01
CA LYS A 340 12.79 10.41 -14.04
C LYS A 340 12.93 11.52 -12.99
N LEU A 341 14.17 11.84 -12.60
CA LEU A 341 14.49 12.85 -11.58
C LEU A 341 15.65 13.70 -12.07
N SER A 342 15.50 15.02 -12.03
CA SER A 342 16.52 15.99 -12.45
C SER A 342 16.81 16.96 -11.31
N ALA A 343 18.10 17.31 -11.11
CA ALA A 343 18.48 18.36 -10.20
C ALA A 343 18.28 19.75 -10.82
N VAL A 344 17.91 20.72 -9.99
CA VAL A 344 17.83 22.14 -10.38
C VAL A 344 19.15 22.79 -9.99
N GLU A 345 20.07 22.85 -10.94
CA GLU A 345 21.46 23.35 -10.72
C GLU A 345 21.47 24.72 -10.05
N GLU A 346 20.66 25.66 -10.52
CA GLU A 346 20.55 27.04 -9.96
C GLU A 346 20.20 27.04 -8.46
N SER A 347 19.42 26.04 -8.02
CA SER A 347 19.02 25.93 -6.61
C SER A 347 20.10 25.37 -5.72
N VAL A 348 20.99 24.50 -6.22
CA VAL A 348 21.89 23.69 -5.38
C VAL A 348 23.37 24.00 -5.58
N LYS A 349 23.77 24.61 -6.70
CA LYS A 349 25.17 24.88 -7.05
C LYS A 349 25.88 25.77 -6.00
N GLY A 350 26.99 25.26 -5.47
CA GLY A 350 27.80 25.94 -4.47
C GLY A 350 27.19 26.00 -3.07
N LYS A 351 26.02 25.38 -2.84
CA LYS A 351 25.29 25.43 -1.56
C LYS A 351 25.50 24.17 -0.74
N ARG A 352 25.37 24.33 0.59
CA ARG A 352 25.17 23.25 1.55
C ARG A 352 23.68 22.91 1.55
N VAL A 353 23.35 21.68 1.20
CA VAL A 353 21.96 21.23 0.96
C VAL A 353 21.53 20.25 2.03
N ILE A 354 20.39 20.48 2.66
CA ILE A 354 19.69 19.47 3.44
C ILE A 354 18.68 18.81 2.51
N MET A 355 18.87 17.52 2.26
CA MET A 355 17.98 16.69 1.45
C MET A 355 17.10 15.82 2.35
N ILE A 356 15.79 15.99 2.27
CA ILE A 356 14.81 15.18 3.02
C ILE A 356 14.22 14.13 2.11
N ASP A 357 14.26 12.85 2.57
CA ASP A 357 13.60 11.72 1.91
C ASP A 357 12.77 10.93 2.93
N ASP A 358 11.89 10.05 2.47
CA ASP A 358 11.02 9.25 3.34
C ASP A 358 11.78 8.09 4.00
N SER A 359 12.63 7.39 3.27
CA SER A 359 13.24 6.14 3.73
C SER A 359 14.48 5.73 2.96
N ILE A 360 15.34 4.93 3.58
CA ILE A 360 16.43 4.19 2.94
C ILE A 360 16.24 2.70 3.21
N VAL A 361 16.06 1.90 2.12
CA VAL A 361 15.94 0.44 2.20
C VAL A 361 17.26 -0.21 1.78
N ARG A 362 17.67 -0.05 0.53
CA ARG A 362 18.89 -0.64 -0.07
C ARG A 362 20.02 0.39 -0.31
N GLY A 363 19.77 1.67 -0.08
CA GLY A 363 20.73 2.77 -0.28
C GLY A 363 21.01 3.17 -1.74
N THR A 364 20.71 2.32 -2.72
CA THR A 364 21.02 2.57 -4.13
C THR A 364 20.33 3.79 -4.73
N THR A 365 19.07 4.04 -4.37
CA THR A 365 18.30 5.21 -4.82
C THR A 365 18.86 6.48 -4.20
N SER A 366 19.06 6.50 -2.89
CA SER A 366 19.58 7.66 -2.15
C SER A 366 20.99 8.04 -2.65
N GLY A 367 21.87 7.05 -2.87
CA GLY A 367 23.21 7.30 -3.44
C GLY A 367 23.17 7.90 -4.85
N ARG A 368 22.19 7.51 -5.69
CA ARG A 368 22.00 8.12 -7.01
C ARG A 368 21.51 9.55 -6.93
N ILE A 369 20.59 9.85 -6.01
CA ILE A 369 20.07 11.21 -5.80
C ILE A 369 21.17 12.12 -5.26
N VAL A 370 21.96 11.65 -4.28
CA VAL A 370 23.12 12.39 -3.76
C VAL A 370 24.13 12.67 -4.87
N LYS A 371 24.45 11.67 -5.71
CA LYS A 371 25.33 11.87 -6.87
C LYS A 371 24.77 12.90 -7.84
N LEU A 372 23.47 12.86 -8.13
CA LEU A 372 22.81 13.82 -9.02
C LEU A 372 22.96 15.26 -8.51
N LEU A 373 22.81 15.48 -7.20
CA LEU A 373 23.01 16.79 -6.57
C LEU A 373 24.50 17.21 -6.58
N ARG A 374 25.44 16.28 -6.37
CA ARG A 374 26.88 16.54 -6.49
C ARG A 374 27.26 16.95 -7.91
N ASP A 375 26.75 16.22 -8.91
CA ASP A 375 27.00 16.51 -10.32
C ASP A 375 26.42 17.88 -10.72
N ALA A 376 25.34 18.34 -10.06
CA ALA A 376 24.77 19.68 -10.18
C ALA A 376 25.53 20.76 -9.37
N GLY A 377 26.63 20.41 -8.71
CA GLY A 377 27.53 21.34 -8.02
C GLY A 377 27.17 21.66 -6.58
N ALA A 378 26.38 20.85 -5.89
CA ALA A 378 26.15 20.99 -4.45
C ALA A 378 27.48 20.83 -3.68
N LYS A 379 27.76 21.76 -2.73
CA LYS A 379 28.99 21.78 -1.94
C LYS A 379 28.97 20.72 -0.85
N GLU A 380 27.87 20.66 -0.11
CA GLU A 380 27.63 19.67 0.95
C GLU A 380 26.20 19.14 0.82
N ILE A 381 25.99 17.87 1.17
CA ILE A 381 24.67 17.21 1.13
C ILE A 381 24.45 16.49 2.45
N HIS A 382 23.51 17.00 3.24
CA HIS A 382 23.08 16.43 4.51
C HIS A 382 21.76 15.72 4.32
N VAL A 383 21.76 14.39 4.41
CA VAL A 383 20.56 13.56 4.20
C VAL A 383 19.79 13.40 5.51
N ARG A 384 18.49 13.62 5.48
CA ARG A 384 17.59 13.41 6.61
C ARG A 384 16.42 12.56 6.15
N ILE A 385 16.14 11.50 6.89
CA ILE A 385 15.15 10.50 6.56
C ILE A 385 13.99 10.59 7.54
N SER A 386 12.77 10.78 7.02
CA SER A 386 11.56 10.96 7.84
C SER A 386 10.98 9.64 8.39
N ALA A 387 11.74 8.56 8.35
CA ALA A 387 11.48 7.28 8.99
C ALA A 387 12.69 6.81 9.81
N PRO A 388 12.53 5.90 10.78
CA PRO A 388 13.62 5.12 11.33
C PRO A 388 14.23 4.17 10.29
N PRO A 389 15.42 3.59 10.53
CA PRO A 389 16.00 2.59 9.66
C PRO A 389 15.16 1.31 9.64
N PHE A 390 14.97 0.70 8.46
CA PHE A 390 14.34 -0.61 8.32
C PHE A 390 15.28 -1.72 8.78
N LEU A 391 14.81 -2.53 9.72
CA LEU A 391 15.57 -3.62 10.33
C LEU A 391 14.90 -4.99 10.16
N HIS A 392 13.60 -5.02 9.82
CA HIS A 392 12.82 -6.26 9.76
C HIS A 392 11.89 -6.28 8.56
N PRO A 393 11.56 -7.48 8.01
CA PRO A 393 10.59 -7.63 6.93
C PRO A 393 9.18 -7.21 7.36
N CYS A 394 8.29 -6.98 6.40
CA CYS A 394 6.89 -6.69 6.65
C CYS A 394 6.01 -7.86 6.23
N TYR A 395 5.10 -8.28 7.12
CA TYR A 395 4.13 -9.36 6.86
C TYR A 395 2.71 -8.82 6.60
N TYR A 396 2.52 -7.50 6.58
CA TYR A 396 1.21 -6.84 6.49
C TYR A 396 0.96 -6.12 5.18
N GLY A 397 1.80 -6.37 4.17
CA GLY A 397 1.57 -5.93 2.79
C GLY A 397 2.58 -4.93 2.22
N THR A 398 3.60 -4.48 2.98
CA THR A 398 4.70 -3.69 2.43
C THR A 398 5.75 -4.61 1.79
N ASP A 399 6.26 -4.28 0.60
CA ASP A 399 7.25 -5.07 -0.13
C ASP A 399 8.66 -4.96 0.50
N ILE A 400 8.78 -5.54 1.70
CA ILE A 400 10.04 -5.73 2.44
C ILE A 400 10.08 -7.21 2.81
N ASP A 401 10.74 -7.99 1.97
CA ASP A 401 10.66 -9.46 1.95
C ASP A 401 11.73 -10.16 2.82
N SER A 402 12.89 -9.53 3.03
CA SER A 402 14.02 -10.13 3.72
C SER A 402 14.95 -9.09 4.33
N GLU A 403 15.55 -9.43 5.47
CA GLU A 403 16.60 -8.65 6.13
C GLU A 403 17.85 -8.53 5.26
N ASP A 404 18.14 -9.51 4.39
CA ASP A 404 19.28 -9.49 3.47
C ASP A 404 19.30 -8.28 2.53
N HIS A 405 18.12 -7.72 2.27
CA HIS A 405 17.96 -6.56 1.40
C HIS A 405 17.97 -5.22 2.14
N LEU A 406 18.00 -5.23 3.47
CA LEU A 406 17.94 -4.04 4.30
C LEU A 406 19.35 -3.57 4.64
N ILE A 407 19.75 -2.41 4.10
CA ILE A 407 21.10 -1.88 4.29
C ILE A 407 21.44 -1.66 5.77
N ALA A 408 20.45 -1.25 6.56
CA ALA A 408 20.63 -0.96 7.99
C ALA A 408 20.80 -2.22 8.86
N CYS A 409 20.49 -3.43 8.33
CA CYS A 409 20.81 -4.69 9.01
C CYS A 409 22.31 -5.03 8.95
N HIS A 410 23.01 -4.52 7.94
CA HIS A 410 24.39 -4.91 7.64
C HIS A 410 25.41 -3.77 7.84
N HIS A 411 24.94 -2.52 7.92
CA HIS A 411 25.78 -1.34 7.97
C HIS A 411 25.31 -0.35 9.01
N SER A 412 26.25 0.25 9.72
CA SER A 412 25.98 1.39 10.63
C SER A 412 25.56 2.65 9.86
N GLU A 413 24.90 3.58 10.54
CA GLU A 413 24.48 4.86 9.95
C GLU A 413 25.67 5.60 9.29
N LYS A 414 26.86 5.54 9.91
CA LYS A 414 28.08 6.14 9.37
C LYS A 414 28.54 5.48 8.06
N GLU A 415 28.49 4.17 7.99
CA GLU A 415 28.83 3.43 6.77
C GLU A 415 27.81 3.68 5.67
N ILE A 416 26.50 3.69 6.00
CA ILE A 416 25.43 4.04 5.05
C ILE A 416 25.66 5.46 4.51
N CYS A 417 25.97 6.43 5.37
CA CYS A 417 26.28 7.80 4.97
C CYS A 417 27.42 7.84 3.94
N GLN A 418 28.50 7.10 4.18
CA GLN A 418 29.63 6.99 3.24
C GLN A 418 29.22 6.30 1.93
N MET A 419 28.47 5.21 2.01
CA MET A 419 28.03 4.45 0.83
C MET A 419 27.13 5.26 -0.10
N ILE A 420 26.25 6.11 0.45
CA ILE A 420 25.40 7.00 -0.35
C ILE A 420 26.12 8.28 -0.80
N GLY A 421 27.33 8.56 -0.29
CA GLY A 421 28.14 9.73 -0.64
C GLY A 421 27.66 11.05 -0.02
N ALA A 422 26.95 10.98 1.10
CA ALA A 422 26.48 12.15 1.85
C ALA A 422 27.51 12.64 2.86
N ASP A 423 27.44 13.92 3.24
CA ASP A 423 28.31 14.50 4.28
C ASP A 423 27.78 14.20 5.69
N SER A 424 26.47 14.05 5.85
CA SER A 424 25.86 13.53 7.07
C SER A 424 24.54 12.84 6.76
N LEU A 425 24.18 11.89 7.62
CA LEU A 425 22.91 11.16 7.58
C LEU A 425 22.25 11.27 8.94
N GLY A 426 20.93 11.28 8.99
CA GLY A 426 20.15 11.19 10.22
C GLY A 426 18.75 10.67 9.94
N TYR A 427 18.30 9.75 10.77
CA TYR A 427 16.98 9.12 10.70
C TYR A 427 16.02 9.71 11.74
N LEU A 428 14.73 9.68 11.46
CA LEU A 428 13.72 10.03 12.45
C LEU A 428 13.85 9.08 13.67
N PRO A 429 13.97 9.61 14.90
CA PRO A 429 14.02 8.76 16.09
C PRO A 429 12.78 7.91 16.25
N MET A 430 12.95 6.63 16.67
CA MET A 430 11.87 5.67 16.82
C MET A 430 10.76 6.15 17.78
N GLU A 431 11.15 6.78 18.89
CA GLU A 431 10.23 7.33 19.89
C GLU A 431 9.35 8.45 19.35
N SER A 432 9.80 9.16 18.33
CA SER A 432 9.09 10.27 17.71
C SER A 432 7.95 9.84 16.80
N LEU A 433 7.91 8.56 16.37
CA LEU A 433 6.81 8.03 15.56
C LEU A 433 5.45 8.21 16.22
N ARG A 434 5.41 8.22 17.55
CA ARG A 434 4.20 8.44 18.31
C ARG A 434 3.58 9.81 18.07
N GLU A 435 4.40 10.81 17.82
CA GLU A 435 3.95 12.17 17.52
C GLU A 435 3.29 12.27 16.14
N LEU A 436 3.70 11.42 15.18
CA LEU A 436 3.09 11.35 13.85
C LEU A 436 1.70 10.74 13.88
N SER A 437 1.49 9.76 14.76
CA SER A 437 0.23 9.03 14.92
C SER A 437 -0.78 9.71 15.87
N GLY A 438 -0.54 10.96 16.28
CA GLY A 438 -1.38 11.65 17.26
C GLY A 438 -1.43 10.96 18.61
N ASN A 439 -0.33 10.31 19.02
CA ASN A 439 -0.20 9.49 20.22
C ASN A 439 -1.07 8.23 20.26
N CYS A 440 -1.65 7.81 19.13
CA CYS A 440 -2.34 6.53 19.01
C CYS A 440 -1.37 5.35 18.90
N TYR A 441 -1.86 4.13 19.13
CA TYR A 441 -1.09 2.93 18.83
C TYR A 441 -0.97 2.74 17.32
N TYR A 442 0.20 2.26 16.87
CA TYR A 442 0.54 2.04 15.48
C TYR A 442 1.44 0.81 15.32
N CYS A 443 1.47 0.25 14.11
CA CYS A 443 2.43 -0.78 13.72
C CYS A 443 3.71 -0.11 13.23
N ASN A 444 4.84 -0.51 13.81
CA ASN A 444 6.19 -0.13 13.42
C ASN A 444 7.11 -1.36 13.36
N ALA A 445 6.55 -2.54 13.12
CA ALA A 445 7.24 -3.81 13.19
C ALA A 445 8.47 -3.88 12.25
N CYS A 446 8.39 -3.27 11.06
CA CYS A 446 9.51 -3.18 10.13
C CYS A 446 10.73 -2.40 10.67
N PHE A 447 10.55 -1.60 11.71
CA PHE A 447 11.63 -0.88 12.41
C PHE A 447 12.03 -1.56 13.72
N SER A 448 11.06 -2.12 14.46
CA SER A 448 11.25 -2.58 15.85
C SER A 448 11.31 -4.10 16.03
N GLY A 449 10.86 -4.88 15.06
CA GLY A 449 10.66 -6.34 15.19
C GLY A 449 9.47 -6.75 16.06
N ALA A 450 8.69 -5.78 16.59
CA ALA A 450 7.55 -6.05 17.45
C ALA A 450 6.27 -6.24 16.61
N TYR A 451 6.01 -7.47 16.18
CA TYR A 451 4.84 -7.80 15.36
C TYR A 451 3.59 -7.99 16.23
N PRO A 452 2.44 -7.37 15.86
CA PRO A 452 1.17 -7.55 16.58
C PRO A 452 0.53 -8.93 16.43
N THR A 453 0.92 -9.71 15.41
CA THR A 453 0.42 -11.08 15.15
C THR A 453 1.57 -12.10 15.24
N GLU A 454 1.24 -13.38 15.17
CA GLU A 454 2.26 -14.40 14.94
C GLU A 454 2.92 -14.22 13.57
N ILE A 455 4.24 -14.44 13.52
CA ILE A 455 5.03 -14.36 12.29
C ILE A 455 4.80 -15.65 11.49
N PRO A 456 4.55 -15.57 10.16
CA PRO A 456 4.49 -16.74 9.32
C PRO A 456 5.76 -17.61 9.43
N LYS A 457 5.59 -18.91 9.56
CA LYS A 457 6.73 -19.86 9.66
C LYS A 457 7.43 -20.07 8.34
N ASP A 458 6.73 -19.85 7.24
CA ASP A 458 7.25 -19.95 5.88
C ASP A 458 6.96 -18.64 5.13
N THR A 459 8.01 -17.97 4.67
CA THR A 459 7.96 -16.72 3.90
C THR A 459 8.35 -16.93 2.44
N GLY A 460 8.43 -18.20 2.00
CA GLY A 460 8.83 -18.59 0.65
C GLY A 460 7.84 -18.12 -0.42
N LYS A 461 8.30 -18.08 -1.67
CA LYS A 461 7.43 -17.92 -2.84
C LYS A 461 6.43 -19.06 -2.90
N ASN A 462 5.19 -18.77 -3.29
CA ASN A 462 4.19 -19.78 -3.54
C ASN A 462 4.78 -20.88 -4.47
N ARG A 463 4.56 -22.16 -4.12
CA ARG A 463 5.11 -23.32 -4.85
C ARG A 463 4.84 -23.31 -6.35
N PHE A 464 3.75 -22.65 -6.78
CA PHE A 464 3.39 -22.51 -8.20
C PHE A 464 4.12 -21.38 -8.93
N GLU A 465 4.88 -20.56 -8.23
CA GLU A 465 5.71 -19.48 -8.77
C GLU A 465 7.19 -19.86 -8.84
N GLN A 466 7.56 -21.02 -8.25
CA GLN A 466 8.92 -21.54 -8.28
C GLN A 466 9.14 -22.38 -9.54
N LYS A 467 10.27 -22.19 -10.21
CA LYS A 467 10.66 -23.05 -11.33
C LYS A 467 11.08 -24.41 -10.82
N LEU A 468 10.70 -25.48 -11.50
CA LEU A 468 11.12 -26.84 -11.14
C LEU A 468 12.65 -26.98 -11.02
N SER A 469 13.41 -26.24 -11.84
CA SER A 469 14.88 -26.19 -11.75
C SER A 469 15.42 -25.53 -10.46
N GLU A 470 14.65 -24.63 -9.83
CA GLU A 470 15.00 -24.00 -8.56
C GLU A 470 14.68 -24.95 -7.40
N ILE A 471 13.55 -25.66 -7.46
CA ILE A 471 13.13 -26.67 -6.46
C ILE A 471 14.13 -27.83 -6.43
N HIS A 472 14.62 -28.27 -7.60
CA HIS A 472 15.60 -29.36 -7.66
C HIS A 472 16.98 -28.97 -7.11
N LYS A 473 17.37 -27.70 -7.20
CA LYS A 473 18.63 -27.22 -6.59
C LYS A 473 18.55 -27.24 -5.06
N ILE A 474 17.47 -26.73 -4.49
CA ILE A 474 17.26 -26.71 -3.03
C ILE A 474 17.24 -28.13 -2.47
N ASN A 475 16.49 -29.05 -3.09
CA ASN A 475 16.44 -30.45 -2.68
C ASN A 475 17.79 -31.24 -2.93
N GLY A 476 18.60 -30.78 -3.87
CA GLY A 476 19.93 -31.33 -4.15
C GLY A 476 20.96 -30.90 -3.10
N GLU A 477 20.91 -29.67 -2.63
CA GLU A 477 21.78 -29.14 -1.59
C GLU A 477 21.44 -29.73 -0.21
N GLU A 478 20.16 -29.92 0.13
CA GLU A 478 19.75 -30.64 1.34
C GLU A 478 20.18 -32.14 1.36
N ARG A 479 20.28 -32.78 0.20
CA ARG A 479 20.78 -34.16 0.10
C ARG A 479 22.31 -34.24 0.21
N SER A 480 23.02 -33.24 -0.33
CA SER A 480 24.49 -33.21 -0.19
C SER A 480 24.93 -32.90 1.24
N SER A 481 24.22 -31.98 1.95
CA SER A 481 24.53 -31.67 3.35
C SER A 481 24.20 -32.80 4.34
N LYS A 482 23.31 -33.74 3.98
CA LYS A 482 23.06 -34.97 4.78
C LYS A 482 24.04 -36.13 4.51
N HIS A 483 24.79 -36.07 3.42
CA HIS A 483 25.85 -37.08 3.12
C HIS A 483 27.24 -36.68 3.61
N GLU A 484 27.47 -35.42 3.99
CA GLU A 484 28.74 -34.99 4.60
C GLU A 484 28.79 -35.16 6.14
N ASN A 485 27.69 -35.57 6.76
CA ASN A 485 27.57 -35.80 8.22
C ASN A 485 27.32 -37.30 8.58
N LEU A 486 27.72 -38.24 7.75
CA LEU A 486 27.85 -39.69 7.99
C LEU A 486 29.28 -40.11 7.65
#